data_3686d7263c2923b0ad4607881b589edc
#
_entry.id   3686d7263c2923b0ad4607881b589edc
#
_cell.length_a   1.000
_cell.length_b   1.000
_cell.length_c   1.000
_cell.angle_alpha   90.00
_cell.angle_beta   90.00
_cell.angle_gamma   90.00
#
_symmetry.space_group_name_H-M   'P 1'
#
loop_
_entity.id
_entity.type
_entity.pdbx_description
1 polymer ?
#
loop_
_entity_poly.entity_id
_entity_poly.type
_entity_poly.pdbx_seq_one_letter_code
_entity_poly.pdbx_strand_id
1 'polypeptide(L)'
;TELELAYAPPYSSAKDPVNMAGYVIENIRSGLVRQYHWHDIPSLPRDGSVTLLDVRTQAEYARGHIDGAVNIPLDSLRERLQELEPGKPVYVICHSGLRSYIACRILTQHGFACYNLSGGYRFYAIISQEQADYCPAHPCGLPI
;
A
#
# COMPACT_ATOMS: atom_id res chain seq x y z
N THR A 1 19.87 -3.02 12.35
CA THR A 1 19.17 -4.00 13.21
C THR A 1 20.20 -4.81 13.95
N GLU A 2 20.43 -4.51 15.23
CA GLU A 2 21.44 -5.15 16.08
C GLU A 2 20.88 -6.36 16.86
N LEU A 3 19.73 -6.90 16.42
CA LEU A 3 19.16 -8.08 17.05
C LEU A 3 19.86 -9.33 16.50
N GLU A 4 20.68 -9.97 17.36
CA GLU A 4 21.19 -11.32 17.11
C GLU A 4 20.06 -12.33 17.30
N LEU A 5 19.48 -12.74 16.18
CA LEU A 5 18.49 -13.80 16.14
C LEU A 5 19.15 -15.10 15.71
N ALA A 6 18.75 -16.21 16.33
CA ALA A 6 19.27 -17.53 15.99
C ALA A 6 18.92 -17.88 14.54
N TYR A 7 19.87 -17.66 13.64
CA TYR A 7 19.77 -18.03 12.24
C TYR A 7 20.21 -19.48 12.06
N ALA A 8 19.27 -20.35 11.73
CA ALA A 8 19.52 -21.75 11.44
C ALA A 8 19.10 -22.09 10.02
N PRO A 9 20.00 -21.97 9.01
CA PRO A 9 19.68 -22.13 7.60
C PRO A 9 18.90 -23.39 7.23
N PRO A 10 19.09 -24.56 7.86
CA PRO A 10 18.29 -25.75 7.55
C PRO A 10 16.84 -25.67 8.02
N TYR A 11 16.52 -24.76 8.96
CA TYR A 11 15.22 -24.71 9.65
C TYR A 11 14.50 -23.38 9.50
N SER A 12 15.18 -22.33 9.04
CA SER A 12 14.59 -21.00 8.86
C SER A 12 14.94 -20.38 7.51
N SER A 13 14.01 -19.58 6.98
CA SER A 13 14.27 -18.77 5.79
C SER A 13 15.32 -17.70 6.10
N ALA A 14 16.14 -17.34 5.10
CA ALA A 14 17.07 -16.20 5.17
C ALA A 14 16.35 -14.85 5.48
N LYS A 15 15.02 -14.82 5.36
CA LYS A 15 14.17 -13.68 5.66
C LYS A 15 13.38 -13.93 6.94
N ASP A 16 14.06 -13.81 8.08
CA ASP A 16 13.40 -13.86 9.37
C ASP A 16 12.39 -12.71 9.51
N PRO A 17 11.15 -12.98 9.98
CA PRO A 17 10.11 -11.97 10.11
C PRO A 17 10.50 -10.76 10.96
N VAL A 18 11.29 -10.96 12.02
CA VAL A 18 11.74 -9.89 12.92
C VAL A 18 12.76 -9.00 12.23
N ASN A 19 13.72 -9.58 11.51
CA ASN A 19 14.67 -8.83 10.70
C ASN A 19 13.97 -8.06 9.58
N MET A 20 12.98 -8.68 8.93
CA MET A 20 12.17 -8.00 7.91
C MET A 20 11.39 -6.82 8.49
N ALA A 21 10.81 -6.95 9.68
CA ALA A 21 10.17 -5.84 10.38
C ALA A 21 11.19 -4.71 10.70
N GLY A 22 12.40 -5.06 11.15
CA GLY A 22 13.48 -4.13 11.38
C GLY A 22 13.88 -3.35 10.13
N TYR A 23 14.02 -4.00 8.98
CA TYR A 23 14.30 -3.34 7.70
C TYR A 23 13.17 -2.41 7.25
N VAL A 24 11.91 -2.78 7.47
CA VAL A 24 10.76 -1.91 7.18
C VAL A 24 10.81 -0.65 8.04
N ILE A 25 11.06 -0.80 9.35
CA ILE A 25 11.16 0.34 10.28
C ILE A 25 12.33 1.26 9.88
N GLU A 26 13.49 0.69 9.53
CA GLU A 26 14.65 1.46 9.10
C GLU A 26 14.38 2.24 7.81
N ASN A 27 13.71 1.63 6.83
CA ASN A 27 13.29 2.29 5.60
C ASN A 27 12.30 3.44 5.84
N ILE A 28 11.40 3.29 6.81
CA ILE A 28 10.48 4.36 7.22
C ILE A 28 11.25 5.49 7.90
N ARG A 29 12.14 5.17 8.85
CA ARG A 29 12.95 6.18 9.58
C ARG A 29 13.88 6.96 8.67
N SER A 30 14.47 6.31 7.67
CA SER A 30 15.34 6.95 6.68
C SER A 30 14.58 7.75 5.61
N GLY A 31 13.24 7.76 5.67
CA GLY A 31 12.40 8.46 4.70
C GLY A 31 12.40 7.87 3.30
N LEU A 32 12.94 6.66 3.14
CA LEU A 32 13.00 5.97 1.84
C LEU A 32 11.63 5.60 1.31
N VAL A 33 10.66 5.38 2.20
CA VAL A 33 9.25 5.15 1.85
C VAL A 33 8.37 5.79 2.91
N ARG A 34 7.46 6.64 2.49
CA ARG A 34 6.38 7.17 3.32
C ARG A 34 5.20 6.21 3.23
N GLN A 35 4.46 6.09 4.32
CA GLN A 35 3.27 5.24 4.37
C GLN A 35 2.02 6.08 4.61
N TYR A 36 0.90 5.57 4.12
CA TYR A 36 -0.44 5.99 4.49
C TYR A 36 -1.29 4.74 4.78
N HIS A 37 -2.43 4.91 5.44
CA HIS A 37 -3.24 3.84 5.96
C HIS A 37 -4.65 3.86 5.35
N TRP A 38 -5.39 2.79 5.50
CA TRP A 38 -6.75 2.66 4.98
C TRP A 38 -7.70 3.77 5.45
N HIS A 39 -7.55 4.23 6.70
CA HIS A 39 -8.37 5.31 7.28
C HIS A 39 -8.04 6.69 6.73
N ASP A 40 -6.90 6.87 6.07
CA ASP A 40 -6.54 8.12 5.39
C ASP A 40 -7.23 8.25 4.03
N ILE A 41 -7.63 7.12 3.41
CA ILE A 41 -8.17 7.08 2.04
C ILE A 41 -9.42 7.96 1.87
N PRO A 42 -10.40 7.96 2.79
CA PRO A 42 -11.57 8.85 2.67
C PRO A 42 -11.22 10.34 2.71
N SER A 43 -10.10 10.69 3.36
CA SER A 43 -9.63 12.07 3.52
C SER A 43 -8.78 12.56 2.36
N LEU A 44 -8.38 11.68 1.43
CA LEU A 44 -7.58 12.07 0.28
C LEU A 44 -8.38 12.97 -0.66
N PRO A 45 -7.76 14.06 -1.17
CA PRO A 45 -8.42 14.94 -2.13
C PRO A 45 -8.91 14.18 -3.37
N ARG A 46 -10.13 14.51 -3.82
CA ARG A 46 -10.73 13.96 -5.05
C ARG A 46 -10.80 14.97 -6.17
N ASP A 47 -10.17 16.12 -5.98
CA ASP A 47 -10.13 17.26 -6.91
C ASP A 47 -9.02 17.15 -7.98
N GLY A 48 -8.32 16.02 -8.00
CA GLY A 48 -7.19 15.80 -8.92
C GLY A 48 -5.86 16.38 -8.44
N SER A 49 -5.78 16.90 -7.22
CA SER A 49 -4.52 17.39 -6.63
C SER A 49 -3.55 16.28 -6.21
N VAL A 50 -4.04 15.06 -6.12
CA VAL A 50 -3.25 13.85 -5.83
C VAL A 50 -3.55 12.76 -6.85
N THR A 51 -2.64 11.82 -7.02
CA THR A 51 -2.84 10.64 -7.86
C THR A 51 -2.95 9.38 -7.00
N LEU A 52 -4.06 8.65 -7.11
CA LEU A 52 -4.19 7.29 -6.59
C LEU A 52 -3.72 6.32 -7.67
N LEU A 53 -2.65 5.60 -7.42
CA LEU A 53 -2.03 4.70 -8.39
C LEU A 53 -2.11 3.25 -7.92
N ASP A 54 -2.87 2.43 -8.64
CA ASP A 54 -2.94 0.99 -8.40
C ASP A 54 -1.96 0.25 -9.33
N VAL A 55 -0.93 -0.37 -8.73
CA VAL A 55 0.12 -1.08 -9.47
C VAL A 55 -0.11 -2.59 -9.56
N ARG A 56 -1.33 -3.04 -9.24
CA ARG A 56 -1.75 -4.43 -9.46
C ARG A 56 -1.96 -4.70 -10.95
N THR A 57 -2.07 -5.98 -11.28
CA THR A 57 -2.44 -6.36 -12.64
C THR A 57 -3.83 -5.83 -13.01
N GLN A 58 -4.08 -5.68 -14.31
CA GLN A 58 -5.38 -5.25 -14.81
C GLN A 58 -6.52 -6.17 -14.36
N ALA A 59 -6.26 -7.48 -14.27
CA ALA A 59 -7.25 -8.45 -13.81
C ALA A 59 -7.56 -8.30 -12.31
N GLU A 60 -6.56 -7.98 -11.47
CA GLU A 60 -6.79 -7.70 -10.05
C GLU A 60 -7.58 -6.39 -9.86
N TYR A 61 -7.25 -5.36 -10.65
CA TYR A 61 -7.93 -4.07 -10.63
C TYR A 61 -9.41 -4.20 -11.05
N ALA A 62 -9.70 -4.97 -12.10
CA ALA A 62 -11.05 -5.19 -12.59
C ALA A 62 -11.95 -5.93 -11.61
N ARG A 63 -11.39 -6.76 -10.71
CA ARG A 63 -12.14 -7.46 -9.66
C ARG A 63 -12.57 -6.57 -8.51
N GLY A 64 -11.97 -5.40 -8.38
CA GLY A 64 -12.25 -4.39 -7.37
C GLY A 64 -11.04 -3.49 -7.13
N HIS A 65 -11.28 -2.21 -6.95
CA HIS A 65 -10.26 -1.19 -6.76
C HIS A 65 -10.79 -0.06 -5.88
N ILE A 66 -9.92 0.84 -5.47
CA ILE A 66 -10.31 2.06 -4.77
C ILE A 66 -10.79 3.09 -5.80
N ASP A 67 -11.98 3.65 -5.59
CA ASP A 67 -12.58 4.61 -6.50
C ASP A 67 -11.62 5.77 -6.81
N GLY A 68 -11.50 6.10 -8.10
CA GLY A 68 -10.62 7.15 -8.59
C GLY A 68 -9.16 6.74 -8.73
N ALA A 69 -8.80 5.48 -8.45
CA ALA A 69 -7.46 4.99 -8.71
C ALA A 69 -7.22 4.72 -10.20
N VAL A 70 -6.05 5.12 -10.68
CA VAL A 70 -5.55 4.83 -12.04
C VAL A 70 -4.74 3.54 -11.98
N ASN A 71 -4.98 2.61 -12.93
CA ASN A 71 -4.23 1.36 -12.97
C ASN A 71 -3.04 1.43 -13.96
N ILE A 72 -1.85 1.35 -13.41
CA ILE A 72 -0.61 1.14 -14.17
C ILE A 72 0.14 -0.02 -13.51
N PRO A 73 0.09 -1.23 -14.07
CA PRO A 73 0.78 -2.38 -13.51
C PRO A 73 2.28 -2.11 -13.28
N LEU A 74 2.83 -2.64 -12.20
CA LEU A 74 4.23 -2.42 -11.82
C LEU A 74 5.21 -2.70 -12.98
N ASP A 75 4.96 -3.74 -13.75
CA ASP A 75 5.82 -4.19 -14.83
C ASP A 75 5.92 -3.15 -15.98
N SER A 76 4.84 -2.39 -16.20
CA SER A 76 4.78 -1.33 -17.23
C SER A 76 5.00 0.07 -16.65
N LEU A 77 5.19 0.21 -15.34
CA LEU A 77 5.25 1.52 -14.68
C LEU A 77 6.37 2.41 -15.25
N ARG A 78 7.56 1.84 -15.49
CA ARG A 78 8.71 2.62 -16.00
C ARG A 78 8.47 3.22 -17.39
N GLU A 79 7.73 2.50 -18.24
CA GLU A 79 7.41 2.92 -19.60
C GLU A 79 6.27 3.93 -19.63
N ARG A 80 5.46 3.96 -18.56
CA ARG A 80 4.24 4.77 -18.48
C ARG A 80 4.31 5.90 -17.46
N LEU A 81 5.51 6.25 -17.00
CA LEU A 81 5.71 7.35 -16.03
C LEU A 81 5.20 8.70 -16.54
N GLN A 82 5.23 8.92 -17.85
CA GLN A 82 4.73 10.13 -18.48
C GLN A 82 3.21 10.32 -18.37
N GLU A 83 2.47 9.30 -17.98
CA GLU A 83 1.04 9.39 -17.70
C GLU A 83 0.73 10.01 -16.32
N LEU A 84 1.75 10.06 -15.45
CA LEU A 84 1.65 10.67 -14.14
C LEU A 84 2.05 12.14 -14.19
N GLU A 85 1.27 13.00 -13.55
CA GLU A 85 1.55 14.43 -13.52
C GLU A 85 2.69 14.76 -12.54
N PRO A 86 3.80 15.35 -13.01
CA PRO A 86 4.87 15.79 -12.12
C PRO A 86 4.37 16.81 -11.09
N GLY A 87 4.87 16.69 -9.86
CA GLY A 87 4.53 17.60 -8.77
C GLY A 87 3.29 17.20 -7.96
N LYS A 88 2.47 16.27 -8.44
CA LYS A 88 1.37 15.72 -7.65
C LYS A 88 1.87 14.58 -6.76
N PRO A 89 1.46 14.52 -5.48
CA PRO A 89 1.71 13.35 -4.63
C PRO A 89 1.03 12.09 -5.18
N VAL A 90 1.76 10.97 -5.16
CA VAL A 90 1.27 9.69 -5.67
C VAL A 90 1.05 8.72 -4.51
N TYR A 91 -0.19 8.32 -4.32
CA TYR A 91 -0.62 7.33 -3.32
C TYR A 91 -0.72 5.97 -3.98
N VAL A 92 0.24 5.10 -3.68
CA VAL A 92 0.44 3.84 -4.40
C VAL A 92 -0.22 2.68 -3.68
N ILE A 93 -0.96 1.89 -4.44
CA ILE A 93 -1.77 0.76 -3.98
C ILE A 93 -1.26 -0.50 -4.66
N CYS A 94 -1.08 -1.57 -3.89
CA CYS A 94 -0.96 -2.93 -4.43
C CYS A 94 -1.74 -3.92 -3.58
N HIS A 95 -1.57 -5.22 -3.78
CA HIS A 95 -2.33 -6.23 -3.05
C HIS A 95 -2.00 -6.25 -1.55
N SER A 96 -0.72 -6.23 -1.17
CA SER A 96 -0.25 -6.42 0.22
C SER A 96 0.82 -5.43 0.70
N GLY A 97 1.30 -4.51 -0.16
CA GLY A 97 2.30 -3.49 0.19
C GLY A 97 3.68 -3.66 -0.46
N LEU A 98 4.05 -4.85 -0.98
CA LEU A 98 5.38 -5.08 -1.56
C LEU A 98 5.54 -4.44 -2.95
N ARG A 99 4.60 -4.70 -3.87
CA ARG A 99 4.65 -4.11 -5.22
C ARG A 99 4.58 -2.59 -5.19
N SER A 100 3.75 -2.03 -4.31
CA SER A 100 3.65 -0.59 -4.11
C SER A 100 4.90 0.00 -3.47
N TYR A 101 5.61 -0.73 -2.59
CA TYR A 101 6.92 -0.33 -2.10
C TYR A 101 7.93 -0.19 -3.27
N ILE A 102 8.00 -1.20 -4.15
CA ILE A 102 8.89 -1.17 -5.32
C ILE A 102 8.51 0.00 -6.25
N ALA A 103 7.21 0.20 -6.50
CA ALA A 103 6.72 1.31 -7.28
C ALA A 103 7.11 2.67 -6.69
N CYS A 104 6.96 2.85 -5.37
CA CYS A 104 7.39 4.06 -4.67
C CYS A 104 8.90 4.32 -4.87
N ARG A 105 9.73 3.27 -4.83
CA ARG A 105 11.17 3.40 -5.07
C ARG A 105 11.47 3.88 -6.50
N ILE A 106 10.77 3.32 -7.50
CA ILE A 106 10.88 3.76 -8.90
C ILE A 106 10.45 5.22 -9.04
N LEU A 107 9.28 5.56 -8.53
CA LEU A 107 8.70 6.90 -8.64
C LEU A 107 9.57 7.96 -7.93
N THR A 108 10.09 7.66 -6.74
CA THR A 108 10.98 8.57 -6.00
C THR A 108 12.26 8.85 -6.78
N GLN A 109 12.84 7.86 -7.48
CA GLN A 109 13.99 8.06 -8.35
C GLN A 109 13.71 9.01 -9.52
N HIS A 110 12.44 9.15 -9.91
CA HIS A 110 11.98 10.06 -10.96
C HIS A 110 11.38 11.38 -10.40
N GLY A 111 11.60 11.66 -9.11
CA GLY A 111 11.23 12.93 -8.49
C GLY A 111 9.78 13.03 -8.00
N PHE A 112 9.03 11.94 -7.97
CA PHE A 112 7.67 11.94 -7.43
C PHE A 112 7.67 11.82 -5.90
N ALA A 113 6.80 12.57 -5.24
CA ALA A 113 6.47 12.35 -3.83
C ALA A 113 5.49 11.19 -3.70
N CYS A 114 5.92 10.09 -3.07
CA CYS A 114 5.14 8.84 -3.05
C CYS A 114 4.81 8.38 -1.64
N TYR A 115 3.66 7.73 -1.53
CA TYR A 115 3.15 7.12 -0.31
C TYR A 115 2.69 5.69 -0.59
N ASN A 116 3.09 4.75 0.25
CA ASN A 116 2.74 3.33 0.14
C ASN A 116 1.57 2.98 1.04
N LEU A 117 0.51 2.36 0.50
CA LEU A 117 -0.62 1.88 1.32
C LEU A 117 -0.18 0.71 2.20
N SER A 118 -0.16 0.96 3.50
CA SER A 118 0.12 -0.06 4.51
C SER A 118 -0.96 -1.15 4.49
N GLY A 119 -0.56 -2.42 4.39
CA GLY A 119 -1.47 -3.57 4.27
C GLY A 119 -2.07 -3.78 2.87
N GLY A 120 -1.95 -2.80 1.97
CA GLY A 120 -2.43 -2.86 0.60
C GLY A 120 -3.95 -2.96 0.45
N TYR A 121 -4.40 -3.19 -0.79
CA TYR A 121 -5.83 -3.29 -1.13
C TYR A 121 -6.54 -4.42 -0.40
N ARG A 122 -5.86 -5.56 -0.16
CA ARG A 122 -6.49 -6.70 0.54
C ARG A 122 -6.98 -6.29 1.92
N PHE A 123 -6.16 -5.60 2.69
CA PHE A 123 -6.54 -5.15 4.03
C PHE A 123 -7.64 -4.08 3.97
N TYR A 124 -7.51 -3.11 3.06
CA TYR A 124 -8.54 -2.11 2.82
C TYR A 124 -9.90 -2.72 2.47
N ALA A 125 -9.93 -3.71 1.58
CA ALA A 125 -11.18 -4.35 1.15
C ALA A 125 -11.87 -5.10 2.28
N ILE A 126 -11.12 -5.81 3.14
CA ILE A 126 -11.67 -6.51 4.32
C ILE A 126 -12.32 -5.49 5.26
N ILE A 127 -11.61 -4.43 5.63
CA ILE A 127 -12.14 -3.42 6.56
C ILE A 127 -13.35 -2.70 5.95
N SER A 128 -13.32 -2.35 4.66
CA SER A 128 -14.44 -1.69 3.99
C SER A 128 -15.68 -2.57 3.93
N GLN A 129 -15.52 -3.87 3.74
CA GLN A 129 -16.61 -4.82 3.75
C GLN A 129 -17.19 -4.98 5.16
N GLU A 130 -16.34 -5.15 6.17
CA GLU A 130 -16.78 -5.23 7.57
C GLU A 130 -17.52 -3.96 8.01
N GLN A 131 -17.07 -2.77 7.57
CA GLN A 131 -17.76 -1.52 7.85
C GLN A 131 -19.12 -1.42 7.15
N ALA A 132 -19.24 -1.94 5.94
CA ALA A 132 -20.49 -1.97 5.20
C ALA A 132 -21.50 -2.96 5.80
N ASP A 133 -21.00 -4.09 6.31
CA ASP A 133 -21.78 -5.13 6.94
C ASP A 133 -22.11 -4.82 8.43
N TYR A 134 -21.47 -3.77 8.99
CA TYR A 134 -21.68 -3.38 10.37
C TYR A 134 -23.09 -2.80 10.54
N CYS A 135 -23.99 -3.61 11.07
CA CYS A 135 -25.25 -3.16 11.62
C CYS A 135 -25.01 -2.77 13.09
N PRO A 136 -25.29 -1.53 13.52
CA PRO A 136 -25.14 -1.17 14.93
C PRO A 136 -26.04 -2.09 15.76
N ALA A 137 -25.42 -3.01 16.49
CA ALA A 137 -26.11 -3.90 17.37
C ALA A 137 -26.64 -3.13 18.60
N HIS A 138 -27.81 -3.51 19.07
CA HIS A 138 -28.29 -3.11 20.38
C HIS A 138 -27.21 -3.41 21.45
N PRO A 139 -27.11 -2.65 22.57
CA PRO A 139 -26.13 -2.90 23.64
C PRO A 139 -26.04 -4.34 24.15
N CYS A 140 -27.08 -5.15 23.93
CA CYS A 140 -27.11 -6.58 24.22
C CYS A 140 -26.68 -7.49 23.05
N GLY A 141 -26.18 -6.94 21.93
CA GLY A 141 -25.71 -7.71 20.78
C GLY A 141 -26.80 -8.25 19.86
N LEU A 142 -28.05 -7.86 20.04
CA LEU A 142 -29.15 -8.22 19.15
C LEU A 142 -29.30 -7.19 18.01
N PRO A 143 -29.54 -7.62 16.76
CA PRO A 143 -29.86 -6.70 15.67
C PRO A 143 -31.16 -5.95 15.97
N ILE A 144 -31.19 -4.68 15.60
CA ILE A 144 -32.39 -3.81 15.72
C ILE A 144 -33.37 -4.17 14.59
#